data_d168f75f55df46b028f1e6422305d43f
#
_entry.id   d168f75f55df46b028f1e6422305d43f
#
_cell.length_a   1.000
_cell.length_b   1.000
_cell.length_c   1.000
_cell.angle_alpha   90.00
_cell.angle_beta   90.00
_cell.angle_gamma   90.00
#
_symmetry.space_group_name_H-M   'P 1'
#
loop_
_entity.id
_entity.type
_entity.pdbx_description
1 polymer ?
#
loop_
_entity_poly.entity_id
_entity_poly.type
_entity_poly.pdbx_seq_one_letter_code
_entity_poly.pdbx_strand_id
1 'polypeptide(L)'
;KINVIEKINNGEKSLAQTYNEIVNESQTDIVVLIHDDIYFDTSSWYHKILKNFEKNNYGILGVAGTTNLSETGQWWSPDKRRFMCGIVNHESERKKWTSKYSDDFNNSIRNVVIVDGVFIAIHKKRIKKNFVEEFDGFHFYDLPFCLENFLEGVKIGVFTNIRITHKSIGMTNQKWEDNRIKFAEKYKKVLPIKATFDKDRKLKVLISCLSFRTFTGSELYVYELAKGLQKLNCSVTILSQIGGPLTDLAKKQGIRVLSFEQAPGFKLGDGVWEFQTPEGSFKSTPNTMYRVKEVDFDIIHIQHKPVAERIISFYPEIEKIYSIHSEVIELENPIQHDSIKKYIAIRP
;
A
#
# COMPACT_ATOMS: atom_id res chain seq x y z
N LYS A 1 -24.27 19.40 -14.94
CA LYS A 1 -24.10 19.08 -16.36
C LYS A 1 -22.65 18.64 -16.56
N ILE A 2 -22.44 17.49 -17.22
CA ILE A 2 -21.10 17.04 -17.64
C ILE A 2 -20.89 17.59 -19.03
N ASN A 3 -19.71 18.19 -19.26
CA ASN A 3 -19.24 18.57 -20.58
C ASN A 3 -18.15 17.57 -21.00
N VAL A 4 -18.30 16.92 -22.12
CA VAL A 4 -17.33 15.96 -22.65
C VAL A 4 -16.53 16.65 -23.75
N ILE A 5 -15.21 16.61 -23.63
CA ILE A 5 -14.27 17.10 -24.63
C ILE A 5 -13.48 15.87 -25.12
N GLU A 6 -13.61 15.57 -26.39
CA GLU A 6 -12.83 14.55 -27.06
C GLU A 6 -11.71 15.22 -27.85
N LYS A 7 -10.46 14.81 -27.61
CA LYS A 7 -9.29 15.29 -28.36
C LYS A 7 -8.66 14.10 -29.08
N ILE A 8 -8.80 14.11 -30.40
CA ILE A 8 -8.11 13.14 -31.25
C ILE A 8 -6.65 13.56 -31.34
N ASN A 9 -5.75 12.70 -30.87
CA ASN A 9 -4.32 12.93 -30.87
C ASN A 9 -3.61 11.78 -31.63
N ASN A 10 -3.46 11.91 -32.91
CA ASN A 10 -2.81 10.92 -33.81
C ASN A 10 -1.29 10.78 -33.56
N GLY A 11 -0.81 11.09 -32.35
CA GLY A 11 0.62 11.09 -32.03
C GLY A 11 1.34 12.40 -32.40
N GLU A 12 0.60 13.44 -32.72
CA GLU A 12 1.14 14.76 -33.10
C GLU A 12 1.67 15.53 -31.87
N LYS A 13 1.07 15.30 -30.71
CA LYS A 13 1.43 15.93 -29.44
C LYS A 13 1.65 14.88 -28.34
N SER A 14 2.46 15.20 -27.36
CA SER A 14 2.54 14.38 -26.14
C SER A 14 1.22 14.46 -25.36
N LEU A 15 0.93 13.46 -24.51
CA LEU A 15 -0.23 13.53 -23.61
C LEU A 15 -0.15 14.72 -22.66
N ALA A 16 1.04 15.08 -22.21
CA ALA A 16 1.24 16.26 -21.36
C ALA A 16 0.75 17.54 -22.04
N GLN A 17 1.11 17.76 -23.31
CA GLN A 17 0.66 18.91 -24.09
C GLN A 17 -0.86 18.89 -24.29
N THR A 18 -1.40 17.73 -24.71
CA THR A 18 -2.84 17.57 -24.94
C THR A 18 -3.64 17.83 -23.65
N TYR A 19 -3.16 17.34 -22.52
CA TYR A 19 -3.85 17.53 -21.23
C TYR A 19 -3.74 18.98 -20.72
N ASN A 20 -2.62 19.66 -20.95
CA ASN A 20 -2.50 21.07 -20.67
C ASN A 20 -3.51 21.90 -21.46
N GLU A 21 -3.69 21.62 -22.76
CA GLU A 21 -4.69 22.27 -23.60
C GLU A 21 -6.10 22.05 -23.05
N ILE A 22 -6.47 20.80 -22.74
CA ILE A 22 -7.80 20.46 -22.20
C ILE A 22 -8.06 21.18 -20.87
N VAL A 23 -7.09 21.17 -19.96
CA VAL A 23 -7.21 21.83 -18.65
C VAL A 23 -7.38 23.35 -18.85
N ASN A 24 -6.64 23.96 -19.76
CA ASN A 24 -6.71 25.41 -20.03
C ASN A 24 -8.03 25.80 -20.71
N GLU A 25 -8.50 25.04 -21.69
CA GLU A 25 -9.73 25.27 -22.42
C GLU A 25 -10.99 25.05 -21.58
N SER A 26 -10.93 24.16 -20.60
CA SER A 26 -12.07 23.82 -19.76
C SER A 26 -12.59 25.03 -18.96
N GLN A 27 -13.89 25.27 -19.01
CA GLN A 27 -14.58 26.32 -18.25
C GLN A 27 -15.03 25.86 -16.85
N THR A 28 -14.73 24.61 -16.47
CA THR A 28 -15.15 24.04 -15.19
C THR A 28 -14.00 24.06 -14.19
N ASP A 29 -14.31 24.12 -12.89
CA ASP A 29 -13.30 24.04 -11.83
C ASP A 29 -12.73 22.61 -11.68
N ILE A 30 -13.48 21.60 -12.10
CA ILE A 30 -13.08 20.21 -12.03
C ILE A 30 -12.99 19.64 -13.44
N VAL A 31 -11.84 19.06 -13.76
CA VAL A 31 -11.55 18.39 -15.02
C VAL A 31 -11.22 16.93 -14.71
N VAL A 32 -11.77 16.00 -15.47
CA VAL A 32 -11.47 14.58 -15.37
C VAL A 32 -10.84 14.13 -16.69
N LEU A 33 -9.59 13.73 -16.62
CA LEU A 33 -8.81 13.20 -17.73
C LEU A 33 -8.84 11.69 -17.67
N ILE A 34 -9.23 11.04 -18.74
CA ILE A 34 -9.30 9.58 -18.85
C ILE A 34 -8.80 9.15 -20.24
N HIS A 35 -8.35 7.91 -20.32
CA HIS A 35 -8.08 7.27 -21.60
C HIS A 35 -9.40 6.92 -22.31
N ASP A 36 -9.37 6.79 -23.62
CA ASP A 36 -10.53 6.47 -24.48
C ASP A 36 -11.04 5.03 -24.30
N ASP A 37 -10.21 4.16 -23.71
CA ASP A 37 -10.52 2.76 -23.42
C ASP A 37 -11.02 2.52 -21.96
N ILE A 38 -11.48 3.58 -21.27
CA ILE A 38 -12.04 3.52 -19.91
C ILE A 38 -13.56 3.46 -19.92
N TYR A 39 -14.11 2.55 -19.11
CA TYR A 39 -15.53 2.44 -18.82
C TYR A 39 -15.79 2.62 -17.34
N PHE A 40 -16.84 3.38 -17.01
CA PHE A 40 -17.26 3.55 -15.62
C PHE A 40 -18.21 2.44 -15.20
N ASP A 41 -17.78 1.61 -14.26
CA ASP A 41 -18.62 0.55 -13.67
C ASP A 41 -19.54 1.09 -12.57
N THR A 42 -19.24 2.29 -12.08
CA THR A 42 -20.03 2.95 -11.04
C THR A 42 -20.97 3.96 -11.65
N SER A 43 -22.27 3.74 -11.49
CA SER A 43 -23.27 4.76 -11.82
C SER A 43 -23.07 6.01 -10.96
N SER A 44 -23.42 7.18 -11.50
CA SER A 44 -23.30 8.46 -10.77
C SER A 44 -21.86 8.78 -10.31
N TRP A 45 -20.84 8.27 -11.01
CA TRP A 45 -19.43 8.49 -10.71
C TRP A 45 -19.07 9.98 -10.56
N TYR A 46 -19.65 10.84 -11.39
CA TYR A 46 -19.42 12.29 -11.35
C TYR A 46 -19.88 12.93 -10.05
N HIS A 47 -21.00 12.52 -9.48
CA HIS A 47 -21.45 13.02 -8.17
C HIS A 47 -20.46 12.59 -7.07
N LYS A 48 -19.91 11.39 -7.16
CA LYS A 48 -18.91 10.92 -6.20
C LYS A 48 -17.60 11.71 -6.30
N ILE A 49 -17.16 12.07 -7.51
CA ILE A 49 -16.00 12.94 -7.71
C ILE A 49 -16.24 14.31 -7.06
N LEU A 50 -17.37 14.96 -7.36
CA LEU A 50 -17.72 16.25 -6.76
C LEU A 50 -17.69 16.16 -5.22
N LYS A 51 -18.36 15.15 -4.66
CA LYS A 51 -18.39 14.92 -3.21
C LYS A 51 -17.00 14.68 -2.61
N ASN A 52 -16.13 13.98 -3.31
CA ASN A 52 -14.76 13.73 -2.86
C ASN A 52 -13.95 15.05 -2.82
N PHE A 53 -14.13 15.93 -3.79
CA PHE A 53 -13.48 17.25 -3.78
C PHE A 53 -14.10 18.21 -2.75
N GLU A 54 -15.42 18.18 -2.56
CA GLU A 54 -16.11 19.05 -1.58
C GLU A 54 -15.70 18.75 -0.15
N LYS A 55 -15.59 17.47 0.20
CA LYS A 55 -15.29 17.04 1.57
C LYS A 55 -13.84 17.26 1.99
N ASN A 56 -12.93 17.36 1.03
CA ASN A 56 -11.50 17.34 1.28
C ASN A 56 -10.77 18.30 0.35
N ASN A 57 -9.68 18.90 0.83
CA ASN A 57 -8.91 19.88 0.06
C ASN A 57 -7.89 19.24 -0.88
N TYR A 58 -8.32 18.21 -1.66
CA TYR A 58 -7.49 17.59 -2.69
C TYR A 58 -7.41 18.48 -3.95
N GLY A 59 -6.25 18.54 -4.56
CA GLY A 59 -6.05 19.13 -5.90
C GLY A 59 -6.15 18.09 -7.00
N ILE A 60 -5.69 16.87 -6.72
CA ILE A 60 -5.64 15.76 -7.68
C ILE A 60 -6.20 14.50 -7.02
N LEU A 61 -7.05 13.77 -7.75
CA LEU A 61 -7.65 12.51 -7.32
C LEU A 61 -7.55 11.46 -8.42
N GLY A 62 -7.31 10.20 -8.04
CA GLY A 62 -7.24 9.07 -8.95
C GLY A 62 -7.86 7.79 -8.39
N VAL A 63 -7.88 6.74 -9.20
CA VAL A 63 -8.39 5.39 -8.83
C VAL A 63 -7.27 4.42 -8.45
N ALA A 64 -6.03 4.74 -8.85
CA ALA A 64 -4.82 4.00 -8.51
C ALA A 64 -3.65 4.96 -8.31
N GLY A 65 -2.64 4.56 -7.56
CA GLY A 65 -1.45 5.37 -7.29
C GLY A 65 -0.57 4.78 -6.21
N THR A 66 0.41 5.55 -5.72
CA THR A 66 1.33 5.09 -4.68
C THR A 66 1.57 6.10 -3.58
N THR A 67 1.71 5.59 -2.35
CA THR A 67 2.11 6.39 -1.18
C THR A 67 3.63 6.59 -1.09
N ASN A 68 4.41 5.85 -1.87
CA ASN A 68 5.88 5.94 -1.88
C ASN A 68 6.38 5.84 -3.32
N LEU A 69 6.99 6.89 -3.81
CA LEU A 69 7.64 6.93 -5.12
C LEU A 69 9.14 6.71 -4.92
N SER A 70 9.65 5.64 -5.54
CA SER A 70 11.06 5.24 -5.43
C SER A 70 11.97 6.08 -6.32
N GLU A 71 13.27 5.92 -6.14
CA GLU A 71 14.32 6.57 -6.95
C GLU A 71 14.18 6.29 -8.44
N THR A 72 13.63 5.13 -8.80
CA THR A 72 13.49 4.72 -10.20
C THR A 72 12.29 5.33 -10.92
N GLY A 73 11.38 5.97 -10.19
CA GLY A 73 10.11 6.46 -10.74
C GLY A 73 9.08 5.37 -11.07
N GLN A 74 9.45 4.11 -11.02
CA GLN A 74 8.50 3.01 -11.21
C GLN A 74 7.68 2.84 -9.93
N TRP A 75 6.39 3.15 -9.99
CA TRP A 75 5.51 3.10 -8.83
C TRP A 75 4.80 1.75 -8.65
N TRP A 76 4.64 1.01 -9.73
CA TRP A 76 3.98 -0.29 -9.76
C TRP A 76 5.01 -1.41 -9.94
N SER A 77 5.05 -2.33 -8.99
CA SER A 77 5.80 -3.59 -9.07
C SER A 77 5.44 -4.48 -7.88
N PRO A 78 5.63 -5.81 -7.95
CA PRO A 78 5.26 -6.71 -6.86
C PRO A 78 5.93 -6.38 -5.53
N ASP A 79 7.18 -5.95 -5.54
CA ASP A 79 7.95 -5.56 -4.35
C ASP A 79 7.46 -4.25 -3.71
N LYS A 80 6.78 -3.40 -4.49
CA LYS A 80 6.23 -2.10 -4.04
C LYS A 80 4.74 -2.15 -3.72
N ARG A 81 4.10 -3.33 -3.83
CA ARG A 81 2.65 -3.51 -3.66
C ARG A 81 2.09 -2.87 -2.39
N ARG A 82 2.84 -2.89 -1.29
CA ARG A 82 2.45 -2.29 -0.01
C ARG A 82 2.22 -0.78 -0.07
N PHE A 83 2.85 -0.09 -1.01
CA PHE A 83 2.72 1.35 -1.20
C PHE A 83 1.64 1.72 -2.22
N MET A 84 1.22 0.74 -3.03
CA MET A 84 0.21 0.95 -4.06
C MET A 84 -1.18 1.04 -3.43
N CYS A 85 -2.03 1.86 -4.02
CA CYS A 85 -3.39 2.08 -3.58
C CYS A 85 -4.34 2.03 -4.76
N GLY A 86 -5.56 1.55 -4.51
CA GLY A 86 -6.62 1.62 -5.49
C GLY A 86 -7.09 0.27 -6.01
N ILE A 87 -8.09 0.30 -6.87
CA ILE A 87 -8.71 -0.89 -7.47
C ILE A 87 -9.13 -0.53 -8.89
N VAL A 88 -8.62 -1.28 -9.86
CA VAL A 88 -8.91 -1.11 -11.29
C VAL A 88 -9.31 -2.45 -11.88
N ASN A 89 -10.47 -2.50 -12.54
CA ASN A 89 -10.85 -3.64 -13.36
C ASN A 89 -10.20 -3.52 -14.73
N HIS A 90 -9.80 -4.65 -15.28
CA HIS A 90 -9.20 -4.73 -16.62
C HIS A 90 -9.96 -5.74 -17.46
N GLU A 91 -10.02 -5.46 -18.73
CA GLU A 91 -10.60 -6.34 -19.74
C GLU A 91 -9.69 -6.39 -20.98
N SER A 92 -9.40 -7.59 -21.44
CA SER A 92 -8.74 -7.84 -22.71
C SER A 92 -9.59 -8.83 -23.52
N GLU A 93 -9.26 -9.04 -24.78
CA GLU A 93 -9.93 -10.04 -25.63
C GLU A 93 -9.98 -11.44 -25.00
N ARG A 94 -9.01 -11.77 -24.12
CA ARG A 94 -8.83 -13.12 -23.58
C ARG A 94 -9.26 -13.28 -22.12
N LYS A 95 -9.29 -12.19 -21.35
CA LYS A 95 -9.58 -12.29 -19.90
C LYS A 95 -10.04 -10.98 -19.31
N LYS A 96 -10.78 -11.12 -18.19
CA LYS A 96 -11.11 -10.01 -17.27
C LYS A 96 -10.43 -10.29 -15.93
N TRP A 97 -9.86 -9.25 -15.32
CA TRP A 97 -9.27 -9.36 -13.97
C TRP A 97 -9.37 -8.04 -13.23
N THR A 98 -9.16 -8.07 -11.93
CA THR A 98 -9.10 -6.89 -11.08
C THR A 98 -7.71 -6.73 -10.48
N SER A 99 -7.07 -5.60 -10.73
CA SER A 99 -5.87 -5.17 -10.02
C SER A 99 -6.30 -4.53 -8.71
N LYS A 100 -6.25 -5.32 -7.63
CA LYS A 100 -6.51 -4.86 -6.28
C LYS A 100 -5.20 -4.50 -5.62
N TYR A 101 -4.82 -3.23 -5.68
CA TYR A 101 -3.56 -2.71 -5.11
C TYR A 101 -3.64 -2.51 -3.59
N SER A 102 -4.83 -2.25 -3.06
CA SER A 102 -5.10 -2.14 -1.64
C SER A 102 -6.49 -2.66 -1.29
N ASP A 103 -6.81 -2.73 0.01
CA ASP A 103 -8.18 -2.95 0.43
C ASP A 103 -9.12 -1.85 -0.04
N ASP A 104 -10.41 -2.17 -0.13
CA ASP A 104 -11.43 -1.18 -0.39
C ASP A 104 -11.61 -0.31 0.86
N PHE A 105 -11.36 0.98 0.73
CA PHE A 105 -11.55 1.95 1.81
C PHE A 105 -12.82 2.81 1.62
N ASN A 106 -13.75 2.34 0.78
CA ASN A 106 -15.10 2.86 0.56
C ASN A 106 -15.20 4.39 0.41
N ASN A 107 -15.55 5.09 1.49
CA ASN A 107 -15.80 6.53 1.46
C ASN A 107 -14.60 7.39 1.92
N SER A 108 -13.45 6.79 2.19
CA SER A 108 -12.23 7.51 2.51
C SER A 108 -11.37 7.72 1.26
N ILE A 109 -10.40 8.62 1.36
CA ILE A 109 -9.41 8.89 0.32
C ILE A 109 -8.04 8.69 0.95
N ARG A 110 -7.16 7.93 0.30
CA ARG A 110 -5.80 7.73 0.78
C ARG A 110 -4.87 8.76 0.15
N ASN A 111 -4.10 9.48 0.97
CA ASN A 111 -3.05 10.36 0.49
C ASN A 111 -1.98 9.56 -0.25
N VAL A 112 -1.59 10.05 -1.41
CA VAL A 112 -0.56 9.44 -2.27
C VAL A 112 0.39 10.51 -2.80
N VAL A 113 1.55 10.08 -3.30
CA VAL A 113 2.48 10.97 -3.99
C VAL A 113 2.04 11.20 -5.43
N ILE A 114 1.59 10.12 -6.09
CA ILE A 114 1.12 10.17 -7.48
C ILE A 114 -0.15 9.33 -7.65
N VAL A 115 -0.93 9.67 -8.66
CA VAL A 115 -1.99 8.82 -9.21
C VAL A 115 -1.60 8.34 -10.60
N ASP A 116 -2.16 7.19 -10.99
CA ASP A 116 -1.99 6.61 -12.33
C ASP A 116 -2.73 7.43 -13.38
N GLY A 117 -2.10 7.62 -14.52
CA GLY A 117 -2.64 8.39 -15.64
C GLY A 117 -3.92 7.85 -16.25
N VAL A 118 -4.26 6.58 -15.98
CA VAL A 118 -5.50 5.95 -16.44
C VAL A 118 -6.74 6.76 -16.08
N PHE A 119 -6.68 7.48 -14.96
CA PHE A 119 -7.74 8.35 -14.48
C PHE A 119 -7.17 9.45 -13.58
N ILE A 120 -7.28 10.70 -14.00
CA ILE A 120 -6.84 11.87 -13.23
C ILE A 120 -7.99 12.87 -13.14
N ALA A 121 -8.52 13.08 -11.94
CA ALA A 121 -9.44 14.18 -11.67
C ALA A 121 -8.67 15.33 -11.02
N ILE A 122 -8.87 16.54 -11.55
CA ILE A 122 -8.13 17.74 -11.19
C ILE A 122 -9.11 18.83 -10.73
N HIS A 123 -8.79 19.48 -9.61
CA HIS A 123 -9.43 20.73 -9.21
C HIS A 123 -8.53 21.89 -9.63
N LYS A 124 -8.84 22.58 -10.71
CA LYS A 124 -7.98 23.59 -11.37
C LYS A 124 -7.45 24.67 -10.42
N LYS A 125 -8.28 25.16 -9.50
CA LYS A 125 -7.89 26.20 -8.54
C LYS A 125 -6.95 25.70 -7.43
N ARG A 126 -6.75 24.39 -7.30
CA ARG A 126 -5.96 23.78 -6.22
C ARG A 126 -4.62 23.23 -6.69
N ILE A 127 -4.46 22.94 -7.98
CA ILE A 127 -3.16 22.60 -8.55
C ILE A 127 -2.25 23.83 -8.63
N LYS A 128 -0.94 23.61 -8.66
CA LYS A 128 0.10 24.63 -8.70
C LYS A 128 1.00 24.51 -9.93
N LYS A 129 1.04 23.35 -10.55
CA LYS A 129 1.87 23.05 -11.71
C LYS A 129 1.03 22.40 -12.80
N ASN A 130 1.37 22.70 -14.03
CA ASN A 130 0.82 22.06 -15.22
C ASN A 130 1.52 20.73 -15.51
N PHE A 131 1.03 19.97 -16.50
CA PHE A 131 1.73 18.78 -16.98
C PHE A 131 3.08 19.16 -17.56
N VAL A 132 4.12 18.36 -17.26
CA VAL A 132 5.50 18.61 -17.68
C VAL A 132 5.71 18.08 -19.09
N GLU A 133 5.85 18.98 -20.07
CA GLU A 133 5.85 18.65 -21.50
C GLU A 133 7.19 18.09 -22.03
N GLU A 134 8.22 18.05 -21.21
CA GLU A 134 9.53 17.53 -21.61
C GLU A 134 9.56 16.00 -21.76
N PHE A 135 8.55 15.29 -21.23
CA PHE A 135 8.38 13.84 -21.39
C PHE A 135 7.52 13.57 -22.63
N ASP A 136 8.15 13.07 -23.65
CA ASP A 136 7.52 12.91 -24.96
C ASP A 136 6.66 11.64 -25.04
N GLY A 137 5.59 11.70 -25.85
CA GLY A 137 4.69 10.58 -26.13
C GLY A 137 3.60 10.38 -25.06
N PHE A 138 3.28 9.10 -24.81
CA PHE A 138 2.14 8.68 -24.00
C PHE A 138 2.53 8.17 -22.61
N HIS A 139 3.78 8.36 -22.19
CA HIS A 139 4.30 7.86 -20.93
C HIS A 139 4.91 8.97 -20.09
N PHE A 140 4.88 8.81 -18.75
CA PHE A 140 5.47 9.77 -17.81
C PHE A 140 4.90 11.20 -17.89
N TYR A 141 3.63 11.36 -18.24
CA TYR A 141 2.93 12.63 -18.13
C TYR A 141 2.32 12.81 -16.74
N ASP A 142 1.87 11.72 -16.12
CA ASP A 142 1.20 11.65 -14.83
C ASP A 142 2.17 11.80 -13.64
N LEU A 143 3.32 11.11 -13.67
CA LEU A 143 4.27 11.12 -12.57
C LEU A 143 4.88 12.50 -12.30
N PRO A 144 5.47 13.19 -13.31
CA PRO A 144 5.99 14.54 -13.11
C PRO A 144 4.92 15.54 -12.68
N PHE A 145 3.72 15.48 -13.29
CA PHE A 145 2.61 16.34 -12.92
C PHE A 145 2.22 16.17 -11.44
N CYS A 146 2.04 14.94 -11.00
CA CYS A 146 1.72 14.64 -9.62
C CYS A 146 2.85 15.03 -8.69
N LEU A 147 4.09 14.64 -8.99
CA LEU A 147 5.25 14.91 -8.13
C LEU A 147 5.50 16.40 -7.94
N GLU A 148 5.47 17.19 -9.00
CA GLU A 148 5.67 18.65 -8.91
C GLU A 148 4.56 19.33 -8.09
N ASN A 149 3.30 18.93 -8.28
CA ASN A 149 2.20 19.40 -7.46
C ASN A 149 2.33 18.97 -5.99
N PHE A 150 2.77 17.72 -5.75
CA PHE A 150 3.01 17.20 -4.40
C PHE A 150 4.09 18.00 -3.66
N LEU A 151 5.19 18.34 -4.34
CA LEU A 151 6.28 19.17 -3.79
C LEU A 151 5.83 20.58 -3.45
N GLU A 152 4.84 21.12 -4.15
CA GLU A 152 4.18 22.41 -3.87
C GLU A 152 3.09 22.32 -2.78
N GLY A 153 2.97 21.16 -2.13
CA GLY A 153 2.01 20.94 -1.04
C GLY A 153 0.57 20.68 -1.49
N VAL A 154 0.34 20.39 -2.77
CA VAL A 154 -0.98 19.98 -3.26
C VAL A 154 -1.32 18.60 -2.72
N LYS A 155 -2.49 18.45 -2.11
CA LYS A 155 -2.99 17.15 -1.69
C LYS A 155 -3.39 16.30 -2.88
N ILE A 156 -2.83 15.10 -2.96
CA ILE A 156 -3.11 14.09 -3.98
C ILE A 156 -3.70 12.86 -3.31
N GLY A 157 -4.75 12.29 -3.88
CA GLY A 157 -5.43 11.17 -3.24
C GLY A 157 -5.96 10.11 -4.21
N VAL A 158 -6.09 8.89 -3.69
CA VAL A 158 -6.73 7.75 -4.35
C VAL A 158 -8.02 7.42 -3.61
N PHE A 159 -9.09 7.19 -4.35
CA PHE A 159 -10.37 6.71 -3.85
C PHE A 159 -10.72 5.34 -4.41
N THR A 160 -11.59 4.58 -3.72
CA THR A 160 -12.05 3.26 -4.17
C THR A 160 -13.56 3.19 -4.35
N ASN A 161 -14.28 4.29 -4.11
CA ASN A 161 -15.75 4.35 -4.23
C ASN A 161 -16.25 4.58 -5.67
N ILE A 162 -15.35 4.68 -6.64
CA ILE A 162 -15.62 4.69 -8.08
C ILE A 162 -14.82 3.55 -8.69
N ARG A 163 -15.46 2.70 -9.46
CA ARG A 163 -14.85 1.61 -10.21
C ARG A 163 -14.82 1.94 -11.68
N ILE A 164 -13.73 1.59 -12.30
CA ILE A 164 -13.54 1.69 -13.75
C ILE A 164 -13.05 0.36 -14.30
N THR A 165 -13.35 0.09 -15.56
CA THR A 165 -12.75 -0.97 -16.36
C THR A 165 -11.87 -0.36 -17.43
N HIS A 166 -10.60 -0.73 -17.43
CA HIS A 166 -9.61 -0.34 -18.43
C HIS A 166 -9.42 -1.48 -19.43
N LYS A 167 -9.69 -1.23 -20.71
CA LYS A 167 -9.62 -2.24 -21.80
C LYS A 167 -8.24 -2.43 -22.39
N SER A 168 -7.20 -1.98 -21.71
CA SER A 168 -5.82 -2.15 -22.12
C SER A 168 -5.01 -2.88 -21.05
N ILE A 169 -3.88 -3.47 -21.46
CA ILE A 169 -2.97 -4.18 -20.56
C ILE A 169 -1.84 -3.25 -20.06
N GLY A 170 -1.69 -2.09 -20.69
CA GLY A 170 -0.51 -1.23 -20.51
C GLY A 170 0.77 -1.95 -20.97
N MET A 171 1.46 -1.43 -21.94
CA MET A 171 2.74 -1.99 -22.39
C MET A 171 3.86 -1.01 -22.10
N THR A 172 4.96 -1.52 -21.54
CA THR A 172 6.21 -0.78 -21.47
C THR A 172 7.00 -1.02 -22.77
N ASN A 173 7.53 0.03 -23.33
CA ASN A 173 8.40 -0.01 -24.52
C ASN A 173 9.69 0.76 -24.25
N GLN A 174 10.59 0.83 -25.23
CA GLN A 174 11.84 1.56 -25.08
C GLN A 174 11.62 3.03 -24.68
N LYS A 175 10.63 3.69 -25.27
CA LYS A 175 10.30 5.10 -24.94
C LYS A 175 9.83 5.28 -23.49
N TRP A 176 9.12 4.29 -22.96
CA TRP A 176 8.78 4.26 -21.53
C TRP A 176 10.04 4.21 -20.65
N GLU A 177 11.00 3.33 -21.00
CA GLU A 177 12.26 3.19 -20.25
C GLU A 177 13.13 4.45 -20.35
N ASP A 178 13.23 5.06 -21.51
CA ASP A 178 13.96 6.30 -21.72
C ASP A 178 13.38 7.44 -20.86
N ASN A 179 12.05 7.57 -20.83
CA ASN A 179 11.35 8.53 -19.99
C ASN A 179 11.53 8.21 -18.49
N ARG A 180 11.57 6.93 -18.11
CA ARG A 180 11.83 6.50 -16.74
C ARG A 180 13.21 6.94 -16.26
N ILE A 181 14.24 6.71 -17.07
CA ILE A 181 15.61 7.12 -16.76
C ILE A 181 15.68 8.65 -16.66
N LYS A 182 15.10 9.36 -17.60
CA LYS A 182 15.03 10.83 -17.61
C LYS A 182 14.33 11.37 -16.36
N PHE A 183 13.22 10.75 -15.96
CA PHE A 183 12.49 11.09 -14.75
C PHE A 183 13.34 10.88 -13.49
N ALA A 184 13.95 9.70 -13.35
CA ALA A 184 14.81 9.38 -12.23
C ALA A 184 15.97 10.37 -12.09
N GLU A 185 16.64 10.74 -13.19
CA GLU A 185 17.73 11.70 -13.18
C GLU A 185 17.26 13.13 -12.84
N LYS A 186 16.15 13.57 -13.43
CA LYS A 186 15.57 14.90 -13.16
C LYS A 186 15.23 15.09 -11.69
N TYR A 187 14.62 14.08 -11.08
CA TYR A 187 14.10 14.17 -9.72
C TYR A 187 14.94 13.48 -8.64
N LYS A 188 16.19 13.08 -8.96
CA LYS A 188 17.11 12.34 -8.05
C LYS A 188 17.35 13.02 -6.70
N LYS A 189 17.22 14.35 -6.63
CA LYS A 189 17.44 15.11 -5.37
C LYS A 189 16.24 15.03 -4.41
N VAL A 190 15.06 14.67 -4.91
CA VAL A 190 13.82 14.62 -4.13
C VAL A 190 13.29 13.20 -3.97
N LEU A 191 13.74 12.26 -4.79
CA LEU A 191 13.41 10.85 -4.69
C LEU A 191 14.42 10.09 -3.78
N PRO A 192 14.00 9.08 -3.03
CA PRO A 192 12.62 8.60 -2.88
C PRO A 192 11.78 9.54 -2.02
N ILE A 193 10.46 9.60 -2.27
CA ILE A 193 9.54 10.46 -1.54
C ILE A 193 8.28 9.70 -1.10
N LYS A 194 7.77 10.03 0.08
CA LYS A 194 6.59 9.38 0.67
C LYS A 194 5.51 10.42 0.96
N ALA A 195 4.26 10.05 0.71
CA ALA A 195 3.13 10.82 1.19
C ALA A 195 3.09 10.79 2.72
N THR A 196 2.79 11.92 3.34
CA THR A 196 2.52 11.95 4.77
C THR A 196 1.27 11.12 5.07
N PHE A 197 1.35 10.32 6.13
CA PHE A 197 0.19 9.55 6.55
C PHE A 197 -0.97 10.50 6.88
N ASP A 198 -2.17 10.16 6.42
CA ASP A 198 -3.38 10.77 6.94
C ASP A 198 -3.44 10.51 8.44
N LYS A 199 -3.60 11.58 9.24
CA LYS A 199 -3.77 11.43 10.70
C LYS A 199 -4.97 10.55 11.06
N ASP A 200 -5.94 10.44 10.14
CA ASP A 200 -7.15 9.63 10.29
C ASP A 200 -6.97 8.17 9.81
N ARG A 201 -5.84 7.82 9.18
CA ARG A 201 -5.56 6.46 8.74
C ARG A 201 -5.14 5.61 9.93
N LYS A 202 -5.83 4.51 10.15
CA LYS A 202 -5.38 3.49 11.10
C LYS A 202 -4.07 2.87 10.63
N LEU A 203 -3.00 3.03 11.41
CA LEU A 203 -1.76 2.30 11.17
C LEU A 203 -2.03 0.80 11.29
N LYS A 204 -1.55 0.03 10.33
CA LYS A 204 -1.62 -1.43 10.32
C LYS A 204 -0.37 -1.98 10.98
N VAL A 205 -0.51 -2.54 12.15
CA VAL A 205 0.60 -3.09 12.95
C VAL A 205 0.50 -4.60 13.00
N LEU A 206 1.58 -5.28 12.61
CA LEU A 206 1.77 -6.70 12.86
C LEU A 206 2.57 -6.88 14.15
N ILE A 207 2.07 -7.67 15.09
CA ILE A 207 2.84 -8.14 16.24
C ILE A 207 3.08 -9.63 16.04
N SER A 208 4.33 -10.05 15.95
CA SER A 208 4.69 -11.46 15.81
C SER A 208 5.25 -12.01 17.13
N CYS A 209 4.80 -13.18 17.53
CA CYS A 209 5.27 -13.87 18.72
C CYS A 209 5.33 -15.40 18.52
N LEU A 210 6.12 -16.07 19.33
CA LEU A 210 6.29 -17.53 19.26
C LEU A 210 5.01 -18.24 19.70
N SER A 211 4.46 -17.86 20.84
CA SER A 211 3.23 -18.42 21.41
C SER A 211 2.26 -17.29 21.76
N PHE A 212 0.97 -17.57 21.58
CA PHE A 212 -0.12 -16.71 22.03
C PHE A 212 -1.26 -17.58 22.59
N ARG A 213 -0.88 -18.53 23.43
CA ARG A 213 -1.75 -19.59 23.92
C ARG A 213 -2.27 -19.34 25.31
N THR A 214 -1.37 -18.98 26.21
CA THR A 214 -1.61 -18.93 27.67
C THR A 214 -1.50 -17.50 28.19
N PHE A 215 -1.58 -17.34 29.51
CA PHE A 215 -1.53 -16.03 30.17
C PHE A 215 -0.14 -15.81 30.81
N THR A 216 0.93 -16.19 30.10
CA THR A 216 2.31 -15.95 30.56
C THR A 216 2.79 -14.53 30.29
N GLY A 217 3.91 -14.13 30.86
CA GLY A 217 4.37 -12.74 30.83
C GLY A 217 4.54 -12.16 29.43
N SER A 218 5.23 -12.87 28.53
CA SER A 218 5.46 -12.41 27.14
C SER A 218 4.16 -12.38 26.32
N GLU A 219 3.26 -13.34 26.53
CA GLU A 219 1.98 -13.42 25.84
C GLU A 219 1.02 -12.32 26.32
N LEU A 220 0.96 -12.08 27.63
CA LEU A 220 0.20 -10.96 28.19
C LEU A 220 0.73 -9.61 27.72
N TYR A 221 2.05 -9.45 27.61
CA TYR A 221 2.65 -8.27 27.03
C TYR A 221 2.14 -8.01 25.60
N VAL A 222 2.15 -9.04 24.74
CA VAL A 222 1.61 -8.94 23.38
C VAL A 222 0.15 -8.54 23.38
N TYR A 223 -0.64 -9.15 24.26
CA TYR A 223 -2.07 -8.84 24.37
C TYR A 223 -2.33 -7.40 24.81
N GLU A 224 -1.66 -6.93 25.85
CA GLU A 224 -1.83 -5.56 26.34
C GLU A 224 -1.27 -4.53 25.35
N LEU A 225 -0.15 -4.83 24.68
CA LEU A 225 0.37 -4.00 23.59
C LEU A 225 -0.66 -3.86 22.46
N ALA A 226 -1.26 -4.97 22.04
CA ALA A 226 -2.27 -4.95 20.98
C ALA A 226 -3.49 -4.11 21.39
N LYS A 227 -3.97 -4.23 22.62
CA LYS A 227 -5.07 -3.40 23.14
C LYS A 227 -4.69 -1.92 23.21
N GLY A 228 -3.48 -1.63 23.66
CA GLY A 228 -2.96 -0.25 23.71
C GLY A 228 -2.92 0.39 22.32
N LEU A 229 -2.41 -0.33 21.33
CA LEU A 229 -2.38 0.12 19.93
C LEU A 229 -3.78 0.30 19.34
N GLN A 230 -4.75 -0.57 19.66
CA GLN A 230 -6.15 -0.37 19.23
C GLN A 230 -6.74 0.92 19.82
N LYS A 231 -6.45 1.23 21.11
CA LYS A 231 -6.88 2.50 21.75
C LYS A 231 -6.27 3.71 21.04
N LEU A 232 -5.09 3.57 20.45
CA LEU A 232 -4.43 4.59 19.63
C LEU A 232 -4.90 4.57 18.14
N ASN A 233 -6.03 3.95 17.87
CA ASN A 233 -6.63 3.85 16.55
C ASN A 233 -5.79 3.05 15.54
N CYS A 234 -4.94 2.11 15.98
CA CYS A 234 -4.22 1.21 15.09
C CYS A 234 -5.07 -0.02 14.72
N SER A 235 -4.87 -0.55 13.52
CA SER A 235 -5.36 -1.86 13.10
C SER A 235 -4.30 -2.91 13.43
N VAL A 236 -4.55 -3.74 14.42
CA VAL A 236 -3.56 -4.68 14.92
C VAL A 236 -3.85 -6.09 14.44
N THR A 237 -2.82 -6.77 13.96
CA THR A 237 -2.83 -8.21 13.67
C THR A 237 -1.74 -8.87 14.52
N ILE A 238 -2.09 -9.90 15.28
CA ILE A 238 -1.12 -10.75 15.97
C ILE A 238 -0.86 -11.97 15.09
N LEU A 239 0.40 -12.29 14.85
CA LEU A 239 0.84 -13.53 14.24
C LEU A 239 1.53 -14.38 15.29
N SER A 240 0.95 -15.51 15.60
CA SER A 240 1.49 -16.48 16.55
C SER A 240 1.61 -17.84 15.91
N GLN A 241 2.61 -18.60 16.31
CA GLN A 241 2.79 -19.97 15.85
C GLN A 241 1.88 -20.94 16.60
N ILE A 242 1.56 -20.65 17.83
CA ILE A 242 0.73 -21.48 18.69
C ILE A 242 -0.41 -20.62 19.25
N GLY A 243 -1.63 -21.04 19.00
CA GLY A 243 -2.84 -20.42 19.54
C GLY A 243 -3.41 -21.18 20.74
N GLY A 244 -4.38 -20.56 21.42
CA GLY A 244 -5.08 -21.14 22.57
C GLY A 244 -6.04 -20.15 23.23
N PRO A 245 -6.37 -20.31 24.51
CA PRO A 245 -7.37 -19.50 25.22
C PRO A 245 -7.14 -17.97 25.10
N LEU A 246 -5.89 -17.51 25.14
CA LEU A 246 -5.57 -16.10 24.97
C LEU A 246 -5.88 -15.61 23.55
N THR A 247 -5.68 -16.47 22.54
CA THR A 247 -6.08 -16.20 21.14
C THR A 247 -7.58 -15.96 21.04
N ASP A 248 -8.38 -16.80 21.69
CA ASP A 248 -9.84 -16.68 21.67
C ASP A 248 -10.32 -15.40 22.38
N LEU A 249 -9.68 -15.06 23.50
CA LEU A 249 -9.94 -13.81 24.20
C LEU A 249 -9.62 -12.60 23.31
N ALA A 250 -8.48 -12.58 22.65
CA ALA A 250 -8.08 -11.50 21.76
C ALA A 250 -9.05 -11.34 20.57
N LYS A 251 -9.49 -12.44 19.96
CA LYS A 251 -10.48 -12.42 18.88
C LYS A 251 -11.82 -11.85 19.35
N LYS A 252 -12.28 -12.21 20.57
CA LYS A 252 -13.50 -11.63 21.18
C LYS A 252 -13.39 -10.12 21.41
N GLN A 253 -12.18 -9.60 21.58
CA GLN A 253 -11.90 -8.17 21.70
C GLN A 253 -11.69 -7.47 20.34
N GLY A 254 -11.96 -8.15 19.23
CA GLY A 254 -11.81 -7.60 17.88
C GLY A 254 -10.36 -7.50 17.39
N ILE A 255 -9.41 -8.16 18.06
CA ILE A 255 -8.02 -8.24 17.60
C ILE A 255 -7.93 -9.38 16.59
N ARG A 256 -7.43 -9.09 15.38
CA ARG A 256 -7.16 -10.12 14.38
C ARG A 256 -5.99 -10.96 14.83
N VAL A 257 -6.19 -12.27 15.01
CA VAL A 257 -5.13 -13.22 15.35
C VAL A 257 -5.02 -14.27 14.25
N LEU A 258 -3.82 -14.42 13.72
CA LEU A 258 -3.43 -15.47 12.78
C LEU A 258 -2.53 -16.45 13.54
N SER A 259 -2.92 -17.71 13.59
CA SER A 259 -2.13 -18.78 14.20
C SER A 259 -1.86 -19.86 13.18
N PHE A 260 -0.76 -20.55 13.35
CA PHE A 260 -0.42 -21.72 12.55
C PHE A 260 -1.19 -22.93 13.08
N GLU A 261 -1.70 -23.76 12.16
CA GLU A 261 -2.40 -24.97 12.54
C GLU A 261 -1.41 -26.06 12.97
N GLN A 262 -1.79 -26.84 13.96
CA GLN A 262 -1.09 -28.08 14.30
C GLN A 262 -1.26 -29.09 13.18
N ALA A 263 -0.18 -29.67 12.72
CA ALA A 263 -0.20 -30.71 11.72
C ALA A 263 0.72 -31.88 12.14
N PRO A 264 0.20 -32.89 12.86
CA PRO A 264 1.01 -34.05 13.22
C PRO A 264 1.49 -34.79 11.97
N GLY A 265 2.76 -35.14 11.94
CA GLY A 265 3.32 -35.99 10.88
C GLY A 265 4.00 -35.34 9.69
N PHE A 266 4.09 -34.02 9.62
CA PHE A 266 4.82 -33.28 8.56
C PHE A 266 6.33 -33.19 8.85
N LYS A 267 7.18 -33.33 7.84
CA LYS A 267 8.60 -32.96 7.92
C LYS A 267 8.83 -31.55 7.46
N LEU A 268 9.83 -30.87 8.04
CA LEU A 268 10.30 -29.57 7.61
C LEU A 268 10.62 -29.57 6.11
N GLY A 269 9.89 -28.79 5.36
CA GLY A 269 10.18 -28.43 3.98
C GLY A 269 10.15 -26.91 3.82
N ASP A 270 10.54 -26.42 2.66
CA ASP A 270 10.52 -24.98 2.37
C ASP A 270 9.15 -24.37 2.65
N GLY A 271 9.10 -23.43 3.61
CA GLY A 271 7.88 -22.74 3.99
C GLY A 271 7.09 -23.32 5.17
N VAL A 272 7.53 -24.44 5.75
CA VAL A 272 6.90 -25.03 6.94
C VAL A 272 7.76 -24.75 8.17
N TRP A 273 7.13 -24.29 9.25
CA TRP A 273 7.79 -24.07 10.53
C TRP A 273 7.45 -25.22 11.47
N GLU A 274 8.47 -25.83 12.05
CA GLU A 274 8.32 -26.87 13.07
C GLU A 274 8.81 -26.39 14.42
N PHE A 275 7.98 -26.57 15.43
CA PHE A 275 8.32 -26.30 16.82
C PHE A 275 8.18 -27.56 17.63
N GLN A 276 9.15 -27.79 18.49
CA GLN A 276 9.00 -28.76 19.54
C GLN A 276 8.60 -28.04 20.82
N THR A 277 7.52 -28.50 21.43
CA THR A 277 7.10 -28.12 22.75
C THR A 277 6.97 -29.37 23.61
N PRO A 278 6.86 -29.25 24.95
CA PRO A 278 6.57 -30.40 25.79
C PRO A 278 5.32 -31.20 25.40
N GLU A 279 4.37 -30.52 24.73
CA GLU A 279 3.12 -31.15 24.27
C GLU A 279 3.20 -31.72 22.83
N GLY A 280 4.33 -31.59 22.15
CA GLY A 280 4.54 -32.13 20.82
C GLY A 280 5.07 -31.14 19.79
N SER A 281 5.20 -31.58 18.53
CA SER A 281 5.63 -30.76 17.42
C SER A 281 4.45 -30.04 16.77
N PHE A 282 4.62 -28.76 16.47
CA PHE A 282 3.64 -27.91 15.78
C PHE A 282 4.21 -27.43 14.46
N LYS A 283 3.38 -27.35 13.43
CA LYS A 283 3.77 -26.95 12.08
C LYS A 283 2.91 -25.84 11.55
N SER A 284 3.52 -24.88 10.87
CA SER A 284 2.78 -23.86 10.15
C SER A 284 2.33 -24.38 8.79
N THR A 285 1.17 -23.93 8.34
CA THR A 285 0.74 -24.14 6.98
C THR A 285 1.20 -23.00 6.06
N PRO A 286 1.55 -23.27 4.80
CA PRO A 286 1.87 -22.21 3.83
C PRO A 286 0.77 -21.14 3.70
N ASN A 287 -0.49 -21.55 3.89
CA ASN A 287 -1.65 -20.65 3.80
C ASN A 287 -1.66 -19.53 4.82
N THR A 288 -1.17 -19.76 6.05
CA THR A 288 -1.16 -18.69 7.07
C THR A 288 -0.13 -17.63 6.73
N MET A 289 1.07 -18.01 6.29
CA MET A 289 2.09 -17.06 5.84
C MET A 289 1.65 -16.33 4.57
N TYR A 290 0.98 -16.99 3.65
CA TYR A 290 0.39 -16.35 2.47
C TYR A 290 -0.64 -15.29 2.86
N ARG A 291 -1.56 -15.59 3.79
CA ARG A 291 -2.53 -14.62 4.31
C ARG A 291 -1.88 -13.42 5.00
N VAL A 292 -0.78 -13.63 5.72
CA VAL A 292 -0.02 -12.54 6.34
C VAL A 292 0.64 -11.67 5.25
N LYS A 293 1.19 -12.29 4.21
CA LYS A 293 1.83 -11.58 3.09
C LYS A 293 0.83 -10.74 2.27
N GLU A 294 -0.44 -11.13 2.22
CA GLU A 294 -1.50 -10.38 1.53
C GLU A 294 -1.89 -9.08 2.25
N VAL A 295 -1.47 -8.89 3.49
CA VAL A 295 -1.81 -7.69 4.28
C VAL A 295 -0.63 -6.74 4.32
N ASP A 296 -0.86 -5.49 3.87
CA ASP A 296 0.10 -4.41 4.01
C ASP A 296 0.21 -3.97 5.46
N PHE A 297 1.38 -4.08 6.06
CA PHE A 297 1.68 -3.53 7.37
C PHE A 297 2.52 -2.27 7.24
N ASP A 298 2.29 -1.31 8.13
CA ASP A 298 3.09 -0.09 8.23
C ASP A 298 4.29 -0.28 9.14
N ILE A 299 4.09 -1.03 10.22
CA ILE A 299 5.09 -1.35 11.24
C ILE A 299 4.94 -2.81 11.65
N ILE A 300 6.05 -3.46 11.90
CA ILE A 300 6.07 -4.82 12.46
C ILE A 300 6.79 -4.80 13.81
N HIS A 301 6.11 -5.29 14.83
CA HIS A 301 6.69 -5.53 16.13
C HIS A 301 7.04 -7.01 16.27
N ILE A 302 8.33 -7.31 16.30
CA ILE A 302 8.85 -8.67 16.37
C ILE A 302 9.34 -9.03 17.76
N GLN A 303 9.19 -10.30 18.09
CA GLN A 303 9.66 -10.89 19.34
C GLN A 303 10.14 -12.29 19.03
N HIS A 304 11.10 -12.81 19.78
CA HIS A 304 11.66 -14.15 19.64
C HIS A 304 12.32 -14.42 18.28
N LYS A 305 13.60 -14.74 18.33
CA LYS A 305 14.46 -14.89 17.16
C LYS A 305 13.89 -15.78 16.04
N PRO A 306 13.35 -16.99 16.30
CA PRO A 306 12.91 -17.88 15.23
C PRO A 306 11.76 -17.30 14.39
N VAL A 307 10.88 -16.51 15.02
CA VAL A 307 9.79 -15.82 14.30
C VAL A 307 10.33 -14.59 13.57
N ALA A 308 11.24 -13.87 14.23
CA ALA A 308 11.82 -12.64 13.70
C ALA A 308 12.57 -12.88 12.39
N GLU A 309 13.39 -13.92 12.30
CA GLU A 309 14.13 -14.28 11.08
C GLU A 309 13.20 -14.47 9.88
N ARG A 310 12.10 -15.16 10.09
CA ARG A 310 11.11 -15.41 9.03
C ARG A 310 10.38 -14.14 8.63
N ILE A 311 9.95 -13.35 9.61
CA ILE A 311 9.27 -12.06 9.36
C ILE A 311 10.19 -11.10 8.60
N ILE A 312 11.47 -11.05 8.94
CA ILE A 312 12.45 -10.23 8.23
C ILE A 312 12.58 -10.69 6.77
N SER A 313 12.65 -11.99 6.52
CA SER A 313 12.74 -12.51 5.16
C SER A 313 11.48 -12.24 4.31
N PHE A 314 10.29 -12.20 4.93
CA PHE A 314 9.03 -11.88 4.23
C PHE A 314 8.81 -10.38 4.00
N TYR A 315 9.28 -9.56 4.94
CA TYR A 315 9.08 -8.12 4.94
C TYR A 315 10.42 -7.39 5.17
N PRO A 316 11.43 -7.55 4.30
CA PRO A 316 12.77 -7.03 4.54
C PRO A 316 12.79 -5.50 4.71
N GLU A 317 11.90 -4.79 4.04
CA GLU A 317 11.90 -3.33 4.00
C GLU A 317 10.95 -2.64 4.97
N ILE A 318 9.98 -3.38 5.57
CA ILE A 318 9.07 -2.77 6.55
C ILE A 318 9.85 -2.48 7.84
N GLU A 319 9.70 -1.27 8.38
CA GLU A 319 10.33 -0.90 9.65
C GLU A 319 9.85 -1.78 10.79
N LYS A 320 10.78 -2.23 11.61
CA LYS A 320 10.52 -3.15 12.71
C LYS A 320 10.97 -2.58 14.04
N ILE A 321 10.23 -2.97 15.06
CA ILE A 321 10.59 -2.81 16.46
C ILE A 321 10.82 -4.21 17.02
N TYR A 322 11.92 -4.43 17.74
CA TYR A 322 12.25 -5.71 18.35
C TYR A 322 12.17 -5.63 19.88
N SER A 323 11.31 -6.45 20.49
CA SER A 323 11.24 -6.55 21.95
C SER A 323 12.00 -7.77 22.46
N ILE A 324 12.83 -7.53 23.48
CA ILE A 324 13.63 -8.52 24.20
C ILE A 324 12.99 -8.74 25.57
N HIS A 325 12.56 -9.96 25.85
CA HIS A 325 11.76 -10.28 27.04
C HIS A 325 12.55 -10.79 28.24
N SER A 326 13.73 -11.36 27.99
CA SER A 326 14.56 -11.97 29.03
C SER A 326 16.03 -11.67 28.81
N GLU A 327 16.88 -12.22 29.69
CA GLU A 327 18.32 -12.28 29.44
C GLU A 327 18.62 -12.94 28.10
N VAL A 328 19.73 -12.55 27.48
CA VAL A 328 20.13 -13.02 26.16
C VAL A 328 20.43 -14.51 26.19
N ILE A 329 19.44 -15.29 25.81
CA ILE A 329 19.58 -16.73 25.50
C ILE A 329 19.45 -16.91 23.98
N GLU A 330 19.70 -18.08 23.47
CA GLU A 330 19.67 -18.32 22.02
C GLU A 330 18.36 -17.89 21.35
N LEU A 331 17.21 -18.11 21.99
CA LEU A 331 15.88 -17.72 21.51
C LEU A 331 15.61 -16.21 21.61
N GLU A 332 16.31 -15.49 22.46
CA GLU A 332 16.13 -14.07 22.74
C GLU A 332 17.26 -13.21 22.17
N ASN A 333 18.28 -13.85 21.56
CA ASN A 333 19.39 -13.12 20.97
C ASN A 333 18.89 -12.26 19.80
N PRO A 334 18.95 -10.92 19.90
CA PRO A 334 18.39 -10.03 18.91
C PRO A 334 19.12 -10.13 17.58
N ILE A 335 18.36 -10.15 16.49
CA ILE A 335 18.88 -10.16 15.13
C ILE A 335 19.28 -8.74 14.75
N GLN A 336 20.46 -8.59 14.14
CA GLN A 336 20.90 -7.32 13.53
C GLN A 336 20.40 -7.27 12.09
N HIS A 337 19.57 -6.29 11.77
CA HIS A 337 19.06 -6.08 10.41
C HIS A 337 18.66 -4.60 10.20
N ASP A 338 18.92 -4.05 9.03
CA ASP A 338 18.69 -2.62 8.72
C ASP A 338 17.24 -2.18 8.88
N SER A 339 16.29 -3.08 8.69
CA SER A 339 14.87 -2.79 8.90
C SER A 339 14.46 -2.69 10.37
N ILE A 340 15.30 -3.11 11.33
CA ILE A 340 15.02 -2.99 12.76
C ILE A 340 15.48 -1.62 13.20
N LYS A 341 14.53 -0.73 13.45
CA LYS A 341 14.80 0.66 13.82
C LYS A 341 14.90 0.89 15.32
N LYS A 342 14.36 -0.04 16.11
CA LYS A 342 14.36 0.10 17.57
C LYS A 342 14.37 -1.26 18.27
N TYR A 343 15.18 -1.37 19.31
CA TYR A 343 15.16 -2.47 20.26
C TYR A 343 14.54 -1.98 21.57
N ILE A 344 13.68 -2.79 22.18
CA ILE A 344 13.04 -2.51 23.46
C ILE A 344 13.39 -3.65 24.40
N ALA A 345 14.14 -3.38 25.45
CA ALA A 345 14.32 -4.31 26.56
C ALA A 345 13.15 -4.16 27.52
N ILE A 346 12.49 -5.25 27.86
CA ILE A 346 11.32 -5.26 28.75
C ILE A 346 11.77 -5.39 30.20
N ARG A 347 12.96 -5.90 30.41
CA ARG A 347 13.66 -5.90 31.70
C ARG A 347 15.05 -5.31 31.54
N PRO A 348 15.52 -4.54 32.53
CA PRO A 348 16.90 -4.06 32.55
C PRO A 348 17.91 -5.19 32.70
#